data_a0217a21b76e94e433d54d08ee8c72d1
#
_entry.id   a0217a21b76e94e433d54d08ee8c72d1
#
_cell.length_a   1.000
_cell.length_b   1.000
_cell.length_c   1.000
_cell.angle_alpha   90.00
_cell.angle_beta   90.00
_cell.angle_gamma   90.00
#
_symmetry.space_group_name_H-M   'P 1'
#
loop_
_entity.id
_entity.type
_entity.pdbx_description
1 polymer ?
#
loop_
_entity_poly.entity_id
_entity_poly.type
_entity_poly.pdbx_seq_one_letter_code
_entity_poly.pdbx_strand_id
1 'polypeptide(L)'
;MTQTSKSVAEAFERASYPIPGHGPRDIQVLKEALDAYDGGLSSDKYGEGAIIEPFQERMARMLGKPAAVFFPSGTMAQQIALRIWCDAAGSKKVAYHPLSHLELHEKDGVRELHHLEPILIGDRSRPVVLADLQQLEEDVACVLLELPQREIGGQLPAYEELVKMSAYCREKGIRLHLDGARLFECLPHYGKTAAEICELFDSVYVSFYKGIGGVAGAILAGDLELTEPSTIWKRRHGGDLISLYPYILSAEYYMDRRLPLMDRYRREAQELAALYNECHAVSTTPIVPPTNMFHVRVNMPKERLEPIIVAVVEETGFGFTSYLREEKDGGCMFEVSIGDRYAELPKDQLREAFRALDRRLNPSAGRQL
;
A
#
# COMPACT_ATOMS: atom_id res chain seq x y z
N MET A 1 13.64 9.97 -40.95
CA MET A 1 12.71 10.36 -39.88
C MET A 1 12.77 9.25 -38.84
N THR A 2 13.51 9.45 -37.76
CA THR A 2 13.55 8.54 -36.62
C THR A 2 12.19 8.62 -35.93
N GLN A 3 11.36 7.58 -36.10
CA GLN A 3 10.16 7.39 -35.28
C GLN A 3 10.65 7.35 -33.82
N THR A 4 10.32 8.37 -33.06
CA THR A 4 10.53 8.37 -31.62
C THR A 4 9.74 7.18 -31.07
N SER A 5 10.42 6.18 -30.53
CA SER A 5 9.79 5.02 -29.93
C SER A 5 8.88 5.53 -28.80
N LYS A 6 7.58 5.20 -28.86
CA LYS A 6 6.64 5.54 -27.78
C LYS A 6 7.08 4.84 -26.50
N SER A 7 7.00 5.52 -25.37
CA SER A 7 7.28 4.92 -24.06
C SER A 7 6.11 4.05 -23.58
N VAL A 8 6.38 3.14 -22.66
CA VAL A 8 5.33 2.35 -21.97
C VAL A 8 4.29 3.27 -21.30
N ALA A 9 4.74 4.40 -20.73
CA ALA A 9 3.84 5.39 -20.11
C ALA A 9 2.85 5.98 -21.12
N GLU A 10 3.34 6.44 -22.28
CA GLU A 10 2.49 7.00 -23.34
C GLU A 10 1.53 5.97 -23.93
N ALA A 11 1.96 4.71 -24.08
CA ALA A 11 1.10 3.63 -24.53
C ALA A 11 0.00 3.32 -23.50
N PHE A 12 0.35 3.28 -22.22
CA PHE A 12 -0.59 3.05 -21.12
C PHE A 12 -1.65 4.16 -21.01
N GLU A 13 -1.26 5.42 -21.15
CA GLU A 13 -2.21 6.55 -21.14
C GLU A 13 -3.25 6.50 -22.27
N ARG A 14 -2.89 5.89 -23.41
CA ARG A 14 -3.76 5.72 -24.59
C ARG A 14 -4.51 4.39 -24.61
N ALA A 15 -4.24 3.51 -23.65
CA ALA A 15 -4.89 2.20 -23.59
C ALA A 15 -6.40 2.35 -23.39
N SER A 16 -7.18 1.61 -24.16
CA SER A 16 -8.64 1.55 -24.01
C SER A 16 -9.04 0.83 -22.73
N TYR A 17 -8.21 -0.12 -22.28
CA TYR A 17 -8.43 -1.01 -21.16
C TYR A 17 -7.21 -1.04 -20.23
N PRO A 18 -6.94 0.02 -19.43
CA PRO A 18 -5.90 -0.04 -18.40
C PRO A 18 -6.28 -1.06 -17.33
N ILE A 19 -5.39 -2.03 -17.06
CA ILE A 19 -5.69 -3.15 -16.16
C ILE A 19 -5.66 -2.74 -14.68
N PRO A 20 -4.61 -2.04 -14.16
CA PRO A 20 -4.49 -1.76 -12.74
C PRO A 20 -5.33 -0.58 -12.26
N GLY A 21 -5.65 -0.59 -10.97
CA GLY A 21 -6.18 0.55 -10.24
C GLY A 21 -7.70 0.75 -10.33
N HIS A 22 -8.14 1.87 -9.77
CA HIS A 22 -9.56 2.24 -9.71
C HIS A 22 -10.02 3.16 -10.84
N GLY A 23 -9.12 3.78 -11.54
CA GLY A 23 -9.40 4.82 -12.51
C GLY A 23 -8.33 5.91 -12.50
N PRO A 24 -8.50 6.98 -13.29
CA PRO A 24 -7.63 8.14 -13.22
C PRO A 24 -7.64 8.76 -11.82
N ARG A 25 -6.46 9.15 -11.34
CA ARG A 25 -6.33 9.91 -10.08
C ARG A 25 -6.28 11.40 -10.42
N ASP A 26 -7.40 11.92 -10.83
CA ASP A 26 -7.58 13.33 -11.20
C ASP A 26 -8.55 14.03 -10.23
N ILE A 27 -8.96 15.25 -10.57
CA ILE A 27 -9.85 16.06 -9.75
C ILE A 27 -11.25 15.44 -9.60
N GLN A 28 -11.64 14.52 -10.49
CA GLN A 28 -12.92 13.84 -10.45
C GLN A 28 -13.10 13.02 -9.16
N VAL A 29 -12.01 12.47 -8.61
CA VAL A 29 -12.00 11.74 -7.33
C VAL A 29 -12.57 12.59 -6.19
N LEU A 30 -12.20 13.88 -6.10
CA LEU A 30 -12.76 14.78 -5.09
C LEU A 30 -14.17 15.22 -5.43
N LYS A 31 -14.43 15.50 -6.71
CA LYS A 31 -15.73 15.96 -7.16
C LYS A 31 -16.84 14.95 -6.89
N GLU A 32 -16.61 13.67 -7.19
CA GLU A 32 -17.57 12.60 -6.89
C GLU A 32 -17.91 12.53 -5.40
N ALA A 33 -16.90 12.64 -4.54
CA ALA A 33 -17.12 12.62 -3.10
C ALA A 33 -17.92 13.83 -2.61
N LEU A 34 -17.67 15.01 -3.17
CA LEU A 34 -18.42 16.24 -2.83
C LEU A 34 -19.84 16.20 -3.37
N ASP A 35 -20.05 15.74 -4.60
CA ASP A 35 -21.38 15.63 -5.22
C ASP A 35 -22.27 14.60 -4.48
N ALA A 36 -21.68 13.60 -3.86
CA ALA A 36 -22.38 12.58 -3.08
C ALA A 36 -22.61 12.97 -1.61
N TYR A 37 -22.01 14.04 -1.13
CA TYR A 37 -22.14 14.47 0.26
C TYR A 37 -23.48 15.18 0.48
N ASP A 38 -24.31 14.63 1.34
CA ASP A 38 -25.64 15.15 1.69
C ASP A 38 -25.71 15.74 3.12
N GLY A 39 -24.56 15.86 3.79
CA GLY A 39 -24.45 16.37 5.15
C GLY A 39 -24.54 17.89 5.25
N GLY A 40 -24.36 18.40 6.47
CA GLY A 40 -24.37 19.83 6.76
C GLY A 40 -23.16 20.58 6.18
N LEU A 41 -23.26 21.91 6.09
CA LEU A 41 -22.19 22.77 5.53
C LEU A 41 -21.08 23.12 6.54
N SER A 42 -21.20 22.68 7.80
CA SER A 42 -20.17 22.90 8.81
C SER A 42 -18.95 22.02 8.53
N SER A 43 -17.76 22.62 8.54
CA SER A 43 -16.50 21.94 8.33
C SER A 43 -15.66 21.86 9.61
N ASP A 44 -14.57 21.09 9.55
CA ASP A 44 -13.52 21.09 10.57
C ASP A 44 -12.71 22.39 10.54
N LYS A 45 -12.09 22.69 11.68
CA LYS A 45 -11.15 23.81 11.81
C LYS A 45 -10.01 23.41 12.74
N TYR A 46 -8.79 23.35 12.21
CA TYR A 46 -7.58 22.95 12.93
C TYR A 46 -7.74 21.62 13.72
N GLY A 47 -8.29 20.60 13.05
CA GLY A 47 -8.42 19.27 13.63
C GLY A 47 -9.62 19.03 14.54
N GLU A 48 -10.52 20.00 14.64
CA GLU A 48 -11.75 19.93 15.44
C GLU A 48 -12.99 20.22 14.58
N GLY A 49 -14.15 19.66 14.93
CA GLY A 49 -15.44 20.01 14.34
C GLY A 49 -16.19 18.85 13.70
N ALA A 50 -17.31 19.22 13.04
CA ALA A 50 -18.39 18.32 12.67
C ALA A 50 -18.04 17.17 11.71
N ILE A 51 -17.02 17.29 10.89
CA ILE A 51 -16.62 16.26 9.91
C ILE A 51 -15.49 15.39 10.46
N ILE A 52 -14.46 16.01 11.04
CA ILE A 52 -13.26 15.28 11.45
C ILE A 52 -13.49 14.42 12.69
N GLU A 53 -14.21 14.92 13.70
CA GLU A 53 -14.41 14.19 14.95
C GLU A 53 -15.22 12.91 14.75
N PRO A 54 -16.39 12.91 14.08
CA PRO A 54 -17.13 11.69 13.80
C PRO A 54 -16.34 10.68 12.94
N PHE A 55 -15.51 11.17 12.02
CA PHE A 55 -14.66 10.30 11.22
C PHE A 55 -13.56 9.64 12.06
N GLN A 56 -12.90 10.39 12.93
CA GLN A 56 -11.90 9.87 13.87
C GLN A 56 -12.50 8.82 14.81
N GLU A 57 -13.69 9.08 15.37
CA GLU A 57 -14.43 8.11 16.19
C GLU A 57 -14.82 6.85 15.42
N ARG A 58 -15.30 7.01 14.18
CA ARG A 58 -15.61 5.88 13.28
C ARG A 58 -14.38 5.01 13.06
N MET A 59 -13.24 5.64 12.78
CA MET A 59 -11.98 4.91 12.56
C MET A 59 -11.46 4.24 13.82
N ALA A 60 -11.53 4.89 14.98
CA ALA A 60 -11.16 4.30 16.26
C ALA A 60 -11.99 3.02 16.53
N ARG A 61 -13.31 3.09 16.35
CA ARG A 61 -14.21 1.91 16.49
C ARG A 61 -13.87 0.80 15.49
N MET A 62 -13.65 1.15 14.22
CA MET A 62 -13.33 0.18 13.15
C MET A 62 -12.03 -0.57 13.42
N LEU A 63 -11.03 0.13 13.95
CA LEU A 63 -9.71 -0.41 14.26
C LEU A 63 -9.63 -1.01 15.68
N GLY A 64 -10.72 -0.96 16.48
CA GLY A 64 -10.73 -1.44 17.84
C GLY A 64 -9.75 -0.71 18.76
N LYS A 65 -9.52 0.58 18.53
CA LYS A 65 -8.62 1.41 19.32
C LYS A 65 -9.38 2.45 20.13
N PRO A 66 -8.84 2.88 21.30
CA PRO A 66 -9.48 3.89 22.13
C PRO A 66 -9.68 5.24 21.44
N ALA A 67 -8.72 5.65 20.62
CA ALA A 67 -8.76 6.92 19.90
C ALA A 67 -8.04 6.85 18.55
N ALA A 68 -8.35 7.81 17.68
CA ALA A 68 -7.70 7.98 16.39
C ALA A 68 -7.59 9.47 16.04
N VAL A 69 -6.51 9.82 15.34
CA VAL A 69 -6.23 11.19 14.88
C VAL A 69 -6.01 11.17 13.38
N PHE A 70 -6.68 12.08 12.67
CA PHE A 70 -6.52 12.24 11.23
C PHE A 70 -5.29 13.10 10.89
N PHE A 71 -4.52 12.65 9.92
CA PHE A 71 -3.32 13.30 9.39
C PHE A 71 -3.45 13.56 7.89
N PRO A 72 -2.87 14.64 7.36
CA PRO A 72 -2.85 14.88 5.91
C PRO A 72 -1.93 13.91 5.16
N SER A 73 -0.97 13.29 5.85
CA SER A 73 0.06 12.42 5.27
C SER A 73 0.37 11.23 6.17
N GLY A 74 0.51 10.03 5.56
CA GLY A 74 0.96 8.83 6.26
C GLY A 74 2.40 8.91 6.74
N THR A 75 3.30 9.48 5.94
CA THR A 75 4.70 9.73 6.31
C THR A 75 4.78 10.51 7.63
N MET A 76 3.99 11.59 7.76
CA MET A 76 3.92 12.35 9.00
C MET A 76 3.42 11.49 10.18
N ALA A 77 2.33 10.76 9.98
CA ALA A 77 1.69 9.97 11.03
C ALA A 77 2.63 8.90 11.60
N GLN A 78 3.33 8.16 10.73
CA GLN A 78 4.24 7.09 11.12
C GLN A 78 5.47 7.60 11.86
N GLN A 79 6.13 8.63 11.33
CA GLN A 79 7.30 9.22 11.98
C GLN A 79 6.96 9.78 13.36
N ILE A 80 5.79 10.39 13.50
CA ILE A 80 5.28 10.89 14.80
C ILE A 80 5.01 9.73 15.77
N ALA A 81 4.41 8.63 15.32
CA ALA A 81 4.15 7.47 16.15
C ALA A 81 5.46 6.89 16.73
N LEU A 82 6.45 6.68 15.88
CA LEU A 82 7.76 6.18 16.29
C LEU A 82 8.44 7.16 17.26
N ARG A 83 8.35 8.46 16.99
CA ARG A 83 8.90 9.49 17.89
C ARG A 83 8.26 9.43 19.28
N ILE A 84 6.96 9.31 19.38
CA ILE A 84 6.25 9.26 20.66
C ILE A 84 6.66 8.01 21.45
N TRP A 85 6.74 6.85 20.80
CA TRP A 85 7.18 5.62 21.47
C TRP A 85 8.64 5.70 21.94
N CYS A 86 9.50 6.33 21.16
CA CYS A 86 10.89 6.57 21.54
C CYS A 86 10.99 7.53 22.74
N ASP A 87 10.23 8.62 22.73
CA ASP A 87 10.20 9.56 23.84
C ASP A 87 9.70 8.89 25.13
N ALA A 88 8.64 8.06 25.03
CA ALA A 88 8.09 7.32 26.17
C ALA A 88 9.07 6.27 26.74
N ALA A 89 9.83 5.62 25.89
CA ALA A 89 10.81 4.60 26.30
C ALA A 89 12.17 5.19 26.72
N GLY A 90 12.41 6.49 26.47
CA GLY A 90 13.73 7.10 26.68
C GLY A 90 14.83 6.53 25.75
N SER A 91 14.44 5.96 24.62
CA SER A 91 15.33 5.36 23.62
C SER A 91 15.12 6.02 22.25
N LYS A 92 16.16 6.03 21.41
CA LYS A 92 16.06 6.53 20.03
C LYS A 92 15.99 5.42 18.99
N LYS A 93 16.04 4.16 19.43
CA LYS A 93 16.15 3.01 18.52
C LYS A 93 14.77 2.47 18.16
N VAL A 94 14.55 2.27 16.85
CA VAL A 94 13.35 1.68 16.27
C VAL A 94 13.76 0.56 15.30
N ALA A 95 13.02 -0.55 15.28
CA ALA A 95 13.35 -1.65 14.39
C ALA A 95 12.29 -1.80 13.30
N TYR A 96 12.71 -2.03 12.05
CA TYR A 96 11.83 -2.32 10.94
C TYR A 96 12.54 -3.04 9.79
N HIS A 97 11.74 -3.57 8.87
CA HIS A 97 12.24 -4.30 7.71
C HIS A 97 13.11 -3.42 6.79
N PRO A 98 14.24 -3.94 6.20
CA PRO A 98 15.11 -3.15 5.33
C PRO A 98 14.46 -2.68 4.01
N LEU A 99 13.26 -3.14 3.70
CA LEU A 99 12.42 -2.66 2.61
C LEU A 99 11.17 -1.92 3.11
N SER A 100 11.18 -1.42 4.36
CA SER A 100 10.10 -0.56 4.86
C SER A 100 9.99 0.72 4.04
N HIS A 101 8.76 1.23 3.92
CA HIS A 101 8.50 2.52 3.28
C HIS A 101 9.32 3.66 3.91
N LEU A 102 9.50 3.64 5.24
CA LEU A 102 10.31 4.60 5.99
C LEU A 102 11.77 4.64 5.50
N GLU A 103 12.35 3.48 5.21
CA GLU A 103 13.75 3.37 4.78
C GLU A 103 13.94 3.77 3.32
N LEU A 104 12.98 3.40 2.43
CA LEU A 104 13.18 3.55 0.99
C LEU A 104 12.57 4.83 0.39
N HIS A 105 11.48 5.34 0.98
CA HIS A 105 10.65 6.35 0.31
C HIS A 105 10.49 7.66 1.08
N GLU A 106 10.95 7.75 2.33
CA GLU A 106 10.75 8.91 3.19
C GLU A 106 11.98 9.81 3.34
N LYS A 107 13.02 9.60 2.51
CA LYS A 107 14.21 10.47 2.46
C LYS A 107 14.87 10.67 3.82
N ASP A 108 15.04 9.58 4.55
CA ASP A 108 15.64 9.57 5.90
C ASP A 108 14.86 10.41 6.94
N GLY A 109 13.58 10.67 6.72
CA GLY A 109 12.79 11.52 7.61
C GLY A 109 12.83 11.09 9.08
N VAL A 110 12.89 9.80 9.36
CA VAL A 110 13.04 9.25 10.72
C VAL A 110 14.33 9.74 11.38
N ARG A 111 15.44 9.76 10.64
CA ARG A 111 16.75 10.23 11.13
C ARG A 111 16.85 11.75 11.16
N GLU A 112 16.47 12.41 10.06
CA GLU A 112 16.66 13.84 9.86
C GLU A 112 15.72 14.71 10.70
N LEU A 113 14.44 14.31 10.82
CA LEU A 113 13.44 15.11 11.54
C LEU A 113 13.32 14.71 13.01
N HIS A 114 13.45 13.42 13.30
CA HIS A 114 13.19 12.89 14.63
C HIS A 114 14.45 12.43 15.37
N HIS A 115 15.60 12.38 14.70
CA HIS A 115 16.89 11.92 15.24
C HIS A 115 16.79 10.50 15.84
N LEU A 116 15.98 9.62 15.23
CA LEU A 116 15.86 8.23 15.61
C LEU A 116 16.88 7.37 14.88
N GLU A 117 17.20 6.24 15.45
CA GLU A 117 18.21 5.30 14.98
C GLU A 117 17.52 4.00 14.51
N PRO A 118 17.30 3.83 13.21
CA PRO A 118 16.73 2.60 12.69
C PRO A 118 17.69 1.40 12.80
N ILE A 119 17.14 0.31 13.31
CA ILE A 119 17.74 -1.03 13.30
C ILE A 119 17.01 -1.86 12.27
N LEU A 120 17.71 -2.29 11.23
CA LEU A 120 17.09 -3.07 10.14
C LEU A 120 17.03 -4.55 10.52
N ILE A 121 15.83 -5.14 10.50
CA ILE A 121 15.59 -6.53 10.91
C ILE A 121 14.95 -7.36 9.79
N GLY A 122 15.26 -8.65 9.78
CA GLY A 122 14.70 -9.60 8.82
C GLY A 122 15.44 -9.64 7.48
N ASP A 123 14.91 -10.45 6.58
CA ASP A 123 15.47 -10.70 5.26
C ASP A 123 14.70 -9.96 4.17
N ARG A 124 15.40 -9.39 3.20
CA ARG A 124 14.81 -8.61 2.10
C ARG A 124 13.85 -9.39 1.20
N SER A 125 13.84 -10.73 1.26
CA SER A 125 13.04 -11.59 0.39
C SER A 125 11.73 -12.06 1.01
N ARG A 126 11.51 -11.85 2.31
CA ARG A 126 10.35 -12.34 3.06
C ARG A 126 9.87 -11.35 4.13
N PRO A 127 8.62 -11.44 4.60
CA PRO A 127 8.18 -10.66 5.76
C PRO A 127 9.02 -10.96 7.02
N VAL A 128 9.00 -10.02 7.97
CA VAL A 128 9.57 -10.21 9.31
C VAL A 128 8.87 -11.38 10.02
N VAL A 129 9.63 -12.20 10.72
CA VAL A 129 9.17 -13.31 11.56
C VAL A 129 9.68 -13.18 12.99
N LEU A 130 9.13 -13.96 13.92
CA LEU A 130 9.52 -13.92 15.34
C LEU A 130 11.02 -14.11 15.55
N ALA A 131 11.64 -15.00 14.78
CA ALA A 131 13.10 -15.25 14.89
C ALA A 131 13.94 -14.00 14.63
N ASP A 132 13.48 -13.09 13.76
CA ASP A 132 14.18 -11.82 13.49
C ASP A 132 14.13 -10.92 14.72
N LEU A 133 13.00 -10.87 15.44
CA LEU A 133 12.86 -10.11 16.68
C LEU A 133 13.70 -10.71 17.82
N GLN A 134 13.79 -12.03 17.88
CA GLN A 134 14.59 -12.72 18.90
C GLN A 134 16.11 -12.55 18.70
N GLN A 135 16.53 -12.18 17.50
CA GLN A 135 17.93 -11.89 17.15
C GLN A 135 18.30 -10.43 17.39
N LEU A 136 17.36 -9.58 17.80
CA LEU A 136 17.66 -8.19 18.18
C LEU A 136 18.59 -8.18 19.40
N GLU A 137 19.81 -7.70 19.20
CA GLU A 137 20.81 -7.50 20.28
C GLU A 137 20.63 -6.15 20.98
N GLU A 138 19.85 -5.24 20.38
CA GLU A 138 19.68 -3.86 20.77
C GLU A 138 18.33 -3.62 21.44
N ASP A 139 18.33 -2.83 22.52
CA ASP A 139 17.09 -2.39 23.14
C ASP A 139 16.38 -1.34 22.26
N VAL A 140 15.31 -1.72 21.61
CA VAL A 140 14.50 -0.84 20.76
C VAL A 140 13.22 -0.41 21.47
N ALA A 141 12.82 0.84 21.26
CA ALA A 141 11.58 1.39 21.80
C ALA A 141 10.35 0.79 21.09
N CYS A 142 10.49 0.59 19.78
CA CYS A 142 9.38 0.20 18.93
C CYS A 142 9.85 -0.66 17.76
N VAL A 143 9.05 -1.68 17.44
CA VAL A 143 9.14 -2.44 16.19
C VAL A 143 8.00 -2.00 15.28
N LEU A 144 8.29 -1.72 14.01
CA LEU A 144 7.28 -1.46 12.98
C LEU A 144 7.19 -2.67 12.04
N LEU A 145 5.97 -3.17 11.84
CA LEU A 145 5.65 -4.17 10.83
C LEU A 145 4.75 -3.54 9.76
N GLU A 146 5.09 -3.77 8.49
CA GLU A 146 4.30 -3.32 7.34
C GLU A 146 3.38 -4.45 6.85
N LEU A 147 2.07 -4.23 6.81
CA LEU A 147 1.07 -5.17 6.30
C LEU A 147 0.22 -4.55 5.18
N PRO A 148 0.33 -5.12 3.96
CA PRO A 148 1.31 -6.10 3.49
C PRO A 148 2.66 -5.45 3.23
N GLN A 149 3.74 -6.24 3.20
CA GLN A 149 5.08 -5.75 2.85
C GLN A 149 5.15 -5.47 1.34
N ARG A 150 5.02 -4.21 0.97
CA ARG A 150 4.86 -3.77 -0.43
C ARG A 150 6.01 -4.18 -1.34
N GLU A 151 7.24 -3.92 -0.92
CA GLU A 151 8.44 -4.06 -1.77
C GLU A 151 8.84 -5.52 -2.07
N ILE A 152 8.13 -6.47 -1.47
CA ILE A 152 8.20 -7.90 -1.82
C ILE A 152 6.89 -8.41 -2.43
N GLY A 153 6.15 -7.53 -3.11
CA GLY A 153 4.94 -7.89 -3.84
C GLY A 153 3.70 -8.07 -2.95
N GLY A 154 3.66 -7.40 -1.80
CA GLY A 154 2.49 -7.46 -0.92
C GLY A 154 2.37 -8.76 -0.13
N GLN A 155 3.48 -9.42 0.15
CA GLN A 155 3.51 -10.62 1.00
C GLN A 155 3.08 -10.30 2.44
N LEU A 156 2.53 -11.31 3.10
CA LEU A 156 2.05 -11.26 4.46
C LEU A 156 2.67 -12.39 5.29
N PRO A 157 3.05 -12.16 6.56
CA PRO A 157 3.35 -13.24 7.49
C PRO A 157 2.07 -14.02 7.82
N ALA A 158 2.19 -15.26 8.28
CA ALA A 158 1.05 -16.01 8.81
C ALA A 158 0.44 -15.27 10.04
N TYR A 159 -0.87 -15.36 10.23
CA TYR A 159 -1.54 -14.69 11.36
C TYR A 159 -0.99 -15.16 12.71
N GLU A 160 -0.73 -16.45 12.85
CA GLU A 160 -0.13 -17.04 14.06
C GLU A 160 1.27 -16.49 14.34
N GLU A 161 1.99 -16.11 13.31
CA GLU A 161 3.31 -15.47 13.45
C GLU A 161 3.17 -14.03 13.96
N LEU A 162 2.15 -13.28 13.50
CA LEU A 162 1.82 -11.96 14.06
C LEU A 162 1.47 -12.05 15.55
N VAL A 163 0.67 -13.06 15.94
CA VAL A 163 0.31 -13.30 17.34
C VAL A 163 1.54 -13.55 18.20
N LYS A 164 2.48 -14.38 17.73
CA LYS A 164 3.73 -14.67 18.45
C LYS A 164 4.62 -13.43 18.57
N MET A 165 4.75 -12.65 17.50
CA MET A 165 5.53 -11.41 17.51
C MET A 165 4.92 -10.38 18.48
N SER A 166 3.59 -10.23 18.48
CA SER A 166 2.87 -9.36 19.42
C SER A 166 3.10 -9.78 20.88
N ALA A 167 2.97 -11.07 21.18
CA ALA A 167 3.21 -11.60 22.52
C ALA A 167 4.66 -11.37 22.97
N TYR A 168 5.64 -11.59 22.09
CA TYR A 168 7.05 -11.36 22.36
C TYR A 168 7.33 -9.88 22.66
N CYS A 169 6.83 -8.97 21.82
CA CYS A 169 7.02 -7.53 22.03
C CYS A 169 6.41 -7.09 23.39
N ARG A 170 5.22 -7.55 23.73
CA ARG A 170 4.58 -7.26 25.04
C ARG A 170 5.42 -7.78 26.21
N GLU A 171 5.94 -9.01 26.11
CA GLU A 171 6.81 -9.60 27.15
C GLU A 171 8.09 -8.77 27.36
N LYS A 172 8.65 -8.27 26.27
CA LYS A 172 9.88 -7.46 26.30
C LYS A 172 9.67 -5.97 26.57
N GLY A 173 8.41 -5.51 26.67
CA GLY A 173 8.09 -4.08 26.84
C GLY A 173 8.39 -3.25 25.59
N ILE A 174 8.49 -3.87 24.41
CA ILE A 174 8.71 -3.22 23.12
C ILE A 174 7.36 -2.85 22.53
N ARG A 175 7.16 -1.61 22.11
CA ARG A 175 5.94 -1.20 21.40
C ARG A 175 5.92 -1.78 19.99
N LEU A 176 4.74 -2.24 19.55
CA LEU A 176 4.53 -2.77 18.21
C LEU A 176 3.63 -1.84 17.41
N HIS A 177 4.18 -1.22 16.36
CA HIS A 177 3.47 -0.32 15.46
C HIS A 177 3.13 -0.99 14.14
N LEU A 178 1.89 -0.85 13.67
CA LEU A 178 1.45 -1.32 12.37
C LEU A 178 1.55 -0.20 11.33
N ASP A 179 2.42 -0.35 10.34
CA ASP A 179 2.23 0.28 9.05
C ASP A 179 1.14 -0.48 8.30
N GLY A 180 -0.08 -0.07 8.52
CA GLY A 180 -1.27 -0.58 7.88
C GLY A 180 -1.72 0.26 6.68
N ALA A 181 -0.77 0.84 5.93
CA ALA A 181 -1.09 1.67 4.77
C ALA A 181 -2.04 1.00 3.77
N ARG A 182 -2.07 -0.35 3.77
CA ARG A 182 -2.96 -1.21 2.99
C ARG A 182 -3.62 -2.29 3.86
N LEU A 183 -3.94 -1.96 5.11
CA LEU A 183 -4.51 -2.91 6.07
C LEU A 183 -5.79 -3.58 5.52
N PHE A 184 -6.68 -2.81 4.92
CA PHE A 184 -7.97 -3.33 4.46
C PHE A 184 -7.85 -4.38 3.37
N GLU A 185 -6.81 -4.30 2.55
CA GLU A 185 -6.48 -5.28 1.53
C GLU A 185 -6.01 -6.62 2.10
N CYS A 186 -5.56 -6.63 3.36
CA CYS A 186 -5.09 -7.85 4.05
C CYS A 186 -6.24 -8.64 4.70
N LEU A 187 -7.36 -7.99 5.05
CA LEU A 187 -8.45 -8.59 5.81
C LEU A 187 -9.00 -9.87 5.19
N PRO A 188 -9.25 -9.94 3.86
CA PRO A 188 -9.77 -11.15 3.23
C PRO A 188 -8.80 -12.34 3.26
N HIS A 189 -7.49 -12.09 3.30
CA HIS A 189 -6.48 -13.13 3.40
C HIS A 189 -6.50 -13.80 4.77
N TYR A 190 -6.55 -13.00 5.82
CA TYR A 190 -6.58 -13.49 7.19
C TYR A 190 -7.95 -14.01 7.63
N GLY A 191 -9.03 -13.62 6.93
CA GLY A 191 -10.39 -13.89 7.38
C GLY A 191 -10.70 -13.22 8.72
N LYS A 192 -10.11 -12.05 8.96
CA LYS A 192 -10.17 -11.28 10.21
C LYS A 192 -10.72 -9.89 9.97
N THR A 193 -11.35 -9.32 11.01
CA THR A 193 -11.72 -7.90 11.03
C THR A 193 -10.48 -7.02 11.22
N ALA A 194 -10.60 -5.74 10.89
CA ALA A 194 -9.53 -4.78 11.16
C ALA A 194 -9.21 -4.69 12.67
N ALA A 195 -10.23 -4.72 13.53
CA ALA A 195 -10.05 -4.71 14.97
C ALA A 195 -9.25 -5.90 15.49
N GLU A 196 -9.54 -7.14 15.04
CA GLU A 196 -8.80 -8.34 15.44
C GLU A 196 -7.30 -8.28 15.04
N ILE A 197 -6.99 -7.73 13.87
CA ILE A 197 -5.59 -7.55 13.47
C ILE A 197 -4.95 -6.43 14.29
N CYS A 198 -5.61 -5.30 14.43
CA CYS A 198 -5.08 -4.14 15.16
C CYS A 198 -4.90 -4.40 16.64
N GLU A 199 -5.64 -5.34 17.26
CA GLU A 199 -5.47 -5.75 18.66
C GLU A 199 -4.04 -6.27 18.94
N LEU A 200 -3.37 -6.81 17.95
CA LEU A 200 -1.99 -7.29 18.07
C LEU A 200 -0.96 -6.15 18.19
N PHE A 201 -1.31 -4.91 17.91
CA PHE A 201 -0.43 -3.76 17.83
C PHE A 201 -0.79 -2.69 18.87
N ASP A 202 0.21 -1.97 19.41
CA ASP A 202 -0.01 -0.83 20.31
C ASP A 202 -0.51 0.39 19.54
N SER A 203 -0.06 0.58 18.29
CA SER A 203 -0.45 1.68 17.43
C SER A 203 -0.59 1.24 15.97
N VAL A 204 -1.47 1.91 15.25
CA VAL A 204 -1.83 1.57 13.87
C VAL A 204 -1.91 2.82 13.02
N TYR A 205 -1.25 2.80 11.89
CA TYR A 205 -1.43 3.75 10.81
C TYR A 205 -2.19 3.12 9.65
N VAL A 206 -3.14 3.86 9.06
CA VAL A 206 -3.88 3.47 7.85
C VAL A 206 -3.94 4.64 6.88
N SER A 207 -3.78 4.39 5.57
CA SER A 207 -3.94 5.42 4.53
C SER A 207 -5.27 5.29 3.78
N PHE A 208 -5.76 6.43 3.25
CA PHE A 208 -7.01 6.47 2.47
C PHE A 208 -6.81 6.66 0.97
N TYR A 209 -5.58 6.86 0.51
CA TYR A 209 -5.26 7.15 -0.90
C TYR A 209 -4.60 5.99 -1.66
N LYS A 210 -4.48 4.81 -1.03
CA LYS A 210 -3.97 3.56 -1.66
C LYS A 210 -5.14 2.71 -2.14
N GLY A 211 -5.37 1.52 -1.63
CA GLY A 211 -6.48 0.66 -2.04
C GLY A 211 -7.87 1.24 -1.83
N ILE A 212 -8.03 2.18 -0.90
CA ILE A 212 -9.26 2.98 -0.77
C ILE A 212 -9.40 3.99 -1.91
N GLY A 213 -8.30 4.60 -2.36
CA GLY A 213 -8.29 5.48 -3.53
C GLY A 213 -8.87 6.87 -3.32
N GLY A 214 -8.96 7.34 -2.09
CA GLY A 214 -9.27 8.73 -1.76
C GLY A 214 -8.15 9.69 -2.19
N VAL A 215 -8.38 10.98 -2.05
CA VAL A 215 -7.44 12.02 -2.50
C VAL A 215 -6.16 12.02 -1.69
N ALA A 216 -6.27 12.01 -0.37
CA ALA A 216 -5.16 12.02 0.58
C ALA A 216 -5.67 11.62 1.98
N GLY A 217 -4.80 11.71 2.98
CA GLY A 217 -5.15 11.50 4.38
C GLY A 217 -4.78 10.13 4.93
N ALA A 218 -4.61 10.12 6.23
CA ALA A 218 -4.23 8.96 7.02
C ALA A 218 -4.87 9.03 8.40
N ILE A 219 -4.99 7.88 9.05
CA ILE A 219 -5.36 7.75 10.46
C ILE A 219 -4.16 7.18 11.23
N LEU A 220 -3.91 7.74 12.40
CA LEU A 220 -3.08 7.15 13.44
C LEU A 220 -4.01 6.81 14.63
N ALA A 221 -4.08 5.54 15.00
CA ALA A 221 -4.95 5.04 16.05
C ALA A 221 -4.16 4.29 17.13
N GLY A 222 -4.59 4.41 18.38
CA GLY A 222 -3.96 3.80 19.54
C GLY A 222 -4.56 4.31 20.84
N ASP A 223 -3.83 4.13 21.92
CA ASP A 223 -4.20 4.66 23.24
C ASP A 223 -4.00 6.18 23.32
N LEU A 224 -4.51 6.81 24.38
CA LEU A 224 -4.38 8.25 24.60
C LEU A 224 -2.91 8.67 24.76
N GLU A 225 -2.05 7.81 25.30
CA GLU A 225 -0.59 8.04 25.38
C GLU A 225 0.04 8.32 24.02
N LEU A 226 -0.54 7.77 22.94
CA LEU A 226 -0.09 8.02 21.58
C LEU A 226 -0.85 9.20 20.96
N THR A 227 -2.18 9.17 21.02
CA THR A 227 -3.03 10.05 20.24
C THR A 227 -3.01 11.50 20.70
N GLU A 228 -2.98 11.76 22.00
CA GLU A 228 -2.88 13.13 22.53
C GLU A 228 -1.56 13.81 22.15
N PRO A 229 -0.36 13.23 22.39
CA PRO A 229 0.88 13.84 21.94
C PRO A 229 0.96 13.95 20.40
N SER A 230 0.30 13.05 19.67
CA SER A 230 0.33 13.06 18.20
C SER A 230 -0.31 14.32 17.61
N THR A 231 -1.33 14.90 18.26
CA THR A 231 -1.95 16.16 17.82
C THR A 231 -0.97 17.33 17.94
N ILE A 232 -0.17 17.35 19.02
CA ILE A 232 0.85 18.36 19.22
C ILE A 232 1.94 18.24 18.16
N TRP A 233 2.40 17.02 17.90
CA TRP A 233 3.40 16.76 16.87
C TRP A 233 2.88 17.05 15.46
N LYS A 234 1.60 16.73 15.17
CA LYS A 234 0.94 17.10 13.91
C LYS A 234 1.01 18.61 13.67
N ARG A 235 0.70 19.42 14.68
CA ARG A 235 0.81 20.88 14.61
C ARG A 235 2.23 21.36 14.39
N ARG A 236 3.22 20.80 15.11
CA ARG A 236 4.65 21.13 14.95
C ARG A 236 5.16 20.86 13.54
N HIS A 237 4.66 19.82 12.89
CA HIS A 237 4.97 19.46 11.49
C HIS A 237 4.16 20.26 10.45
N GLY A 238 3.29 21.18 10.86
CA GLY A 238 2.44 21.93 9.96
C GLY A 238 1.30 21.11 9.34
N GLY A 239 0.99 19.95 9.90
CA GLY A 239 -0.09 19.05 9.43
C GLY A 239 -1.47 19.39 9.96
N ASP A 240 -1.56 20.35 10.88
CA ASP A 240 -2.82 20.86 11.42
C ASP A 240 -3.34 21.97 10.52
N LEU A 241 -3.86 21.60 9.35
CA LEU A 241 -4.37 22.52 8.34
C LEU A 241 -5.65 23.19 8.82
N ILE A 242 -5.97 24.36 8.25
CA ILE A 242 -7.20 25.12 8.59
C ILE A 242 -8.45 24.25 8.41
N SER A 243 -8.47 23.38 7.36
CA SER A 243 -9.53 22.43 7.10
C SER A 243 -8.99 21.18 6.39
N LEU A 244 -9.47 20.04 6.81
CA LEU A 244 -9.10 18.71 6.29
C LEU A 244 -10.29 17.98 5.63
N TYR A 245 -11.49 18.58 5.68
CA TYR A 245 -12.73 17.96 5.18
C TYR A 245 -12.64 17.42 3.75
N PRO A 246 -11.92 18.04 2.77
CA PRO A 246 -11.88 17.47 1.42
C PRO A 246 -11.24 16.07 1.39
N TYR A 247 -10.24 15.84 2.24
CA TYR A 247 -9.59 14.54 2.36
C TYR A 247 -10.48 13.52 3.09
N ILE A 248 -11.19 13.98 4.13
CA ILE A 248 -12.08 13.14 4.94
C ILE A 248 -13.28 12.69 4.13
N LEU A 249 -13.98 13.61 3.44
CA LEU A 249 -15.14 13.29 2.60
C LEU A 249 -14.74 12.31 1.49
N SER A 250 -13.61 12.56 0.86
CA SER A 250 -13.06 11.64 -0.14
C SER A 250 -12.73 10.25 0.46
N ALA A 251 -12.15 10.21 1.67
CA ALA A 251 -11.85 8.96 2.35
C ALA A 251 -13.13 8.17 2.69
N GLU A 252 -14.14 8.81 3.28
CA GLU A 252 -15.42 8.17 3.63
C GLU A 252 -16.13 7.62 2.40
N TYR A 253 -16.28 8.45 1.36
CA TYR A 253 -16.96 8.08 0.13
C TYR A 253 -16.39 6.81 -0.49
N TYR A 254 -15.07 6.73 -0.62
CA TYR A 254 -14.43 5.57 -1.22
C TYR A 254 -14.29 4.39 -0.27
N MET A 255 -14.17 4.62 1.04
CA MET A 255 -14.22 3.53 2.03
C MET A 255 -15.55 2.77 1.95
N ASP A 256 -16.67 3.49 1.98
CA ASP A 256 -18.01 2.87 1.96
C ASP A 256 -18.24 2.03 0.69
N ARG A 257 -17.66 2.44 -0.43
CA ARG A 257 -17.78 1.74 -1.71
C ARG A 257 -16.80 0.58 -1.86
N ARG A 258 -15.57 0.70 -1.37
CA ARG A 258 -14.48 -0.22 -1.71
C ARG A 258 -14.12 -1.21 -0.63
N LEU A 259 -14.38 -0.91 0.66
CA LEU A 259 -14.14 -1.90 1.72
C LEU A 259 -14.91 -3.22 1.49
N PRO A 260 -16.19 -3.22 1.07
CA PRO A 260 -16.91 -4.45 0.77
C PRO A 260 -16.35 -5.24 -0.41
N LEU A 261 -15.50 -4.61 -1.23
CA LEU A 261 -14.96 -5.19 -2.47
C LEU A 261 -13.55 -5.78 -2.31
N MET A 262 -12.93 -5.66 -1.14
CA MET A 262 -11.54 -6.09 -0.94
C MET A 262 -11.29 -7.57 -1.25
N ASP A 263 -12.23 -8.46 -0.92
CA ASP A 263 -12.12 -9.89 -1.30
C ASP A 263 -12.25 -10.10 -2.81
N ARG A 264 -13.10 -9.34 -3.49
CA ARG A 264 -13.18 -9.35 -4.95
C ARG A 264 -11.84 -8.94 -5.56
N TYR A 265 -11.25 -7.83 -5.14
CA TYR A 265 -9.96 -7.36 -5.66
C TYR A 265 -8.84 -8.39 -5.43
N ARG A 266 -8.83 -9.06 -4.28
CA ARG A 266 -7.88 -10.15 -4.00
C ARG A 266 -8.04 -11.31 -4.97
N ARG A 267 -9.27 -11.79 -5.20
CA ARG A 267 -9.54 -12.89 -6.16
C ARG A 267 -9.18 -12.50 -7.60
N GLU A 268 -9.51 -11.28 -7.99
CA GLU A 268 -9.15 -10.72 -9.30
C GLU A 268 -7.63 -10.58 -9.48
N ALA A 269 -6.90 -10.24 -8.40
CA ALA A 269 -5.43 -10.24 -8.42
C ALA A 269 -4.87 -11.64 -8.62
N GLN A 270 -5.45 -12.66 -7.99
CA GLN A 270 -5.06 -14.07 -8.19
C GLN A 270 -5.34 -14.54 -9.61
N GLU A 271 -6.51 -14.20 -10.18
CA GLU A 271 -6.83 -14.47 -11.59
C GLU A 271 -5.80 -13.84 -12.53
N LEU A 272 -5.50 -12.56 -12.33
CA LEU A 272 -4.55 -11.85 -13.18
C LEU A 272 -3.11 -12.37 -13.02
N ALA A 273 -2.69 -12.67 -11.79
CA ALA A 273 -1.37 -13.26 -11.54
C ALA A 273 -1.20 -14.62 -12.23
N ALA A 274 -2.26 -15.44 -12.28
CA ALA A 274 -2.24 -16.69 -13.02
C ALA A 274 -2.01 -16.47 -14.52
N LEU A 275 -2.68 -15.48 -15.15
CA LEU A 275 -2.46 -15.12 -16.55
C LEU A 275 -1.01 -14.68 -16.83
N TYR A 276 -0.40 -13.91 -15.93
CA TYR A 276 1.01 -13.55 -16.05
C TYR A 276 1.92 -14.78 -15.96
N ASN A 277 1.66 -15.68 -15.01
CA ASN A 277 2.48 -16.87 -14.78
C ASN A 277 2.34 -17.92 -15.92
N GLU A 278 1.32 -17.84 -16.76
CA GLU A 278 1.20 -18.63 -17.99
C GLU A 278 2.11 -18.12 -19.12
N CYS A 279 2.57 -16.85 -19.07
CA CYS A 279 3.42 -16.26 -20.09
C CYS A 279 4.88 -16.69 -19.95
N HIS A 280 5.54 -16.96 -21.07
CA HIS A 280 6.97 -17.28 -21.12
C HIS A 280 7.84 -16.14 -20.55
N ALA A 281 8.83 -16.49 -19.74
CA ALA A 281 9.77 -15.55 -19.10
C ALA A 281 9.12 -14.52 -18.15
N VAL A 282 7.86 -14.74 -17.76
CA VAL A 282 7.14 -13.91 -16.79
C VAL A 282 6.92 -14.71 -15.50
N SER A 283 7.02 -14.04 -14.38
CA SER A 283 6.68 -14.60 -13.07
C SER A 283 6.08 -13.51 -12.18
N THR A 284 5.25 -13.91 -11.22
CA THR A 284 4.72 -13.00 -10.22
C THR A 284 5.31 -13.26 -8.84
N THR A 285 5.41 -12.21 -8.05
CA THR A 285 5.83 -12.29 -6.64
C THR A 285 4.76 -11.62 -5.78
N PRO A 286 4.08 -12.38 -4.90
CA PRO A 286 4.07 -13.84 -4.82
C PRO A 286 3.34 -14.49 -6.01
N ILE A 287 3.52 -15.80 -6.21
CA ILE A 287 2.86 -16.56 -7.29
C ILE A 287 1.33 -16.48 -7.14
N VAL A 288 0.83 -16.61 -5.90
CA VAL A 288 -0.58 -16.42 -5.55
C VAL A 288 -0.67 -15.22 -4.60
N PRO A 289 -1.15 -14.06 -5.06
CA PRO A 289 -1.24 -12.86 -4.23
C PRO A 289 -2.15 -13.05 -3.01
N PRO A 290 -1.70 -12.70 -1.80
CA PRO A 290 -2.55 -12.71 -0.60
C PRO A 290 -3.46 -11.48 -0.53
N THR A 291 -3.14 -10.42 -1.27
CA THR A 291 -3.89 -9.16 -1.32
C THR A 291 -4.27 -8.80 -2.76
N ASN A 292 -4.73 -7.59 -2.99
CA ASN A 292 -5.03 -7.06 -4.33
C ASN A 292 -3.78 -6.64 -5.12
N MET A 293 -2.57 -6.87 -4.60
CA MET A 293 -1.34 -6.44 -5.25
C MET A 293 -0.31 -7.55 -5.38
N PHE A 294 0.55 -7.43 -6.38
CA PHE A 294 1.71 -8.29 -6.61
C PHE A 294 2.71 -7.59 -7.55
N HIS A 295 3.93 -8.11 -7.62
CA HIS A 295 4.92 -7.70 -8.59
C HIS A 295 4.94 -8.66 -9.77
N VAL A 296 5.05 -8.12 -10.97
CA VAL A 296 5.31 -8.88 -12.20
C VAL A 296 6.77 -8.71 -12.57
N ARG A 297 7.46 -9.80 -12.73
CA ARG A 297 8.85 -9.83 -13.20
C ARG A 297 8.91 -10.46 -14.57
N VAL A 298 9.62 -9.82 -15.48
CA VAL A 298 9.92 -10.33 -16.82
C VAL A 298 11.42 -10.49 -16.96
N ASN A 299 11.87 -11.70 -17.27
CA ASN A 299 13.29 -11.99 -17.43
C ASN A 299 13.78 -11.52 -18.83
N MET A 300 13.75 -10.20 -19.02
CA MET A 300 14.14 -9.54 -20.26
C MET A 300 14.62 -8.11 -19.96
N PRO A 301 15.71 -7.62 -20.60
CA PRO A 301 16.16 -6.24 -20.47
C PRO A 301 15.11 -5.24 -20.98
N LYS A 302 15.09 -4.06 -20.36
CA LYS A 302 14.10 -3.00 -20.64
C LYS A 302 14.04 -2.60 -22.09
N GLU A 303 15.19 -2.46 -22.74
CA GLU A 303 15.30 -2.05 -24.15
C GLU A 303 14.61 -3.04 -25.10
N ARG A 304 14.50 -4.31 -24.70
CA ARG A 304 13.79 -5.34 -25.45
C ARG A 304 12.33 -5.47 -25.05
N LEU A 305 12.02 -5.31 -23.76
CA LEU A 305 10.68 -5.48 -23.21
C LEU A 305 9.77 -4.29 -23.54
N GLU A 306 10.26 -3.06 -23.43
CA GLU A 306 9.46 -1.85 -23.63
C GLU A 306 8.78 -1.81 -25.02
N PRO A 307 9.48 -2.05 -26.16
CA PRO A 307 8.83 -2.13 -27.46
C PRO A 307 7.78 -3.25 -27.58
N ILE A 308 7.98 -4.36 -26.87
CA ILE A 308 7.02 -5.48 -26.84
C ILE A 308 5.73 -5.04 -26.14
N ILE A 309 5.84 -4.47 -24.94
CA ILE A 309 4.67 -3.98 -24.20
C ILE A 309 3.91 -2.93 -25.01
N VAL A 310 4.60 -1.95 -25.58
CA VAL A 310 3.99 -0.91 -26.44
C VAL A 310 3.23 -1.54 -27.59
N ALA A 311 3.85 -2.48 -28.31
CA ALA A 311 3.22 -3.14 -29.44
C ALA A 311 1.98 -3.97 -29.05
N VAL A 312 2.00 -4.62 -27.87
CA VAL A 312 0.82 -5.34 -27.36
C VAL A 312 -0.30 -4.37 -26.99
N VAL A 313 0.01 -3.25 -26.33
CA VAL A 313 -0.99 -2.22 -26.01
C VAL A 313 -1.62 -1.66 -27.28
N GLU A 314 -0.83 -1.35 -28.31
CA GLU A 314 -1.32 -0.83 -29.60
C GLU A 314 -2.18 -1.86 -30.37
N GLU A 315 -1.84 -3.14 -30.29
CA GLU A 315 -2.58 -4.23 -30.95
C GLU A 315 -3.91 -4.53 -30.25
N THR A 316 -3.91 -4.53 -28.91
CA THR A 316 -5.01 -5.09 -28.12
C THR A 316 -5.83 -4.04 -27.36
N GLY A 317 -5.29 -2.85 -27.15
CA GLY A 317 -5.86 -1.81 -26.30
C GLY A 317 -5.69 -2.03 -24.80
N PHE A 318 -5.06 -3.13 -24.35
CA PHE A 318 -4.86 -3.41 -22.93
C PHE A 318 -3.56 -2.81 -22.39
N GLY A 319 -3.67 -1.96 -21.37
CA GLY A 319 -2.55 -1.35 -20.66
C GLY A 319 -2.12 -2.16 -19.44
N PHE A 320 -0.96 -2.78 -19.50
CA PHE A 320 -0.43 -3.64 -18.44
C PHE A 320 0.23 -2.85 -17.29
N THR A 321 1.04 -1.86 -17.66
CA THR A 321 1.78 -1.00 -16.74
C THR A 321 2.13 0.32 -17.38
N SER A 322 2.35 1.37 -16.59
CA SER A 322 2.86 2.68 -17.04
C SER A 322 4.38 2.84 -16.87
N TYR A 323 5.06 1.86 -16.27
CA TYR A 323 6.50 1.92 -16.03
C TYR A 323 7.15 0.54 -15.99
N LEU A 324 8.46 0.50 -16.23
CA LEU A 324 9.30 -0.67 -16.04
C LEU A 324 10.49 -0.27 -15.16
N ARG A 325 10.70 -1.00 -14.07
CA ARG A 325 11.87 -0.89 -13.20
C ARG A 325 12.87 -1.98 -13.56
N GLU A 326 14.11 -1.60 -13.85
CA GLU A 326 15.18 -2.55 -14.11
C GLU A 326 15.66 -3.20 -12.82
N GLU A 327 15.87 -4.50 -12.86
CA GLU A 327 16.41 -5.30 -11.77
C GLU A 327 17.92 -5.52 -11.96
N LYS A 328 18.65 -5.76 -10.86
CA LYS A 328 20.13 -5.93 -10.89
C LYS A 328 20.62 -7.08 -11.76
N ASP A 329 19.78 -8.06 -12.01
CA ASP A 329 20.08 -9.24 -12.85
C ASP A 329 19.71 -9.05 -14.32
N GLY A 330 19.33 -7.84 -14.71
CA GLY A 330 19.00 -7.46 -16.09
C GLY A 330 17.55 -7.75 -16.49
N GLY A 331 16.69 -8.23 -15.59
CA GLY A 331 15.25 -8.33 -15.82
C GLY A 331 14.53 -7.01 -15.53
N CYS A 332 13.23 -6.99 -15.80
CA CYS A 332 12.34 -5.86 -15.46
C CYS A 332 11.26 -6.28 -14.48
N MET A 333 10.83 -5.34 -13.67
CA MET A 333 9.73 -5.50 -12.72
C MET A 333 8.78 -4.32 -12.79
N PHE A 334 7.49 -4.58 -12.52
CA PHE A 334 6.48 -3.55 -12.24
C PHE A 334 5.46 -4.07 -11.21
N GLU A 335 4.86 -3.14 -10.46
CA GLU A 335 3.81 -3.44 -9.50
C GLU A 335 2.44 -3.42 -10.18
N VAL A 336 1.59 -4.36 -9.80
CA VAL A 336 0.18 -4.40 -10.17
C VAL A 336 -0.65 -4.31 -8.90
N SER A 337 -1.63 -3.41 -8.88
CA SER A 337 -2.66 -3.33 -7.83
C SER A 337 -4.03 -3.34 -8.48
N ILE A 338 -4.88 -4.27 -8.09
CA ILE A 338 -6.24 -4.41 -8.60
C ILE A 338 -7.20 -3.47 -7.86
N GLY A 339 -8.09 -2.85 -8.63
CA GLY A 339 -9.17 -2.00 -8.16
C GLY A 339 -10.41 -2.16 -9.05
N ASP A 340 -11.26 -1.14 -9.10
CA ASP A 340 -12.57 -1.19 -9.75
C ASP A 340 -12.51 -1.56 -11.24
N ARG A 341 -11.51 -1.08 -11.96
CA ARG A 341 -11.36 -1.28 -13.42
C ARG A 341 -11.36 -2.73 -13.86
N TYR A 342 -10.74 -3.62 -13.09
CA TYR A 342 -10.55 -5.00 -13.53
C TYR A 342 -11.87 -5.74 -13.76
N ALA A 343 -12.91 -5.43 -13.00
CA ALA A 343 -14.23 -6.01 -13.16
C ALA A 343 -14.92 -5.60 -14.48
N GLU A 344 -14.55 -4.45 -15.04
CA GLU A 344 -15.12 -3.88 -16.25
C GLU A 344 -14.43 -4.37 -17.53
N LEU A 345 -13.29 -5.06 -17.40
CA LEU A 345 -12.52 -5.53 -18.54
C LEU A 345 -13.22 -6.67 -19.29
N PRO A 346 -13.23 -6.65 -20.64
CA PRO A 346 -13.75 -7.76 -21.45
C PRO A 346 -12.79 -8.97 -21.34
N LYS A 347 -13.16 -9.95 -20.51
CA LYS A 347 -12.28 -11.05 -20.08
C LYS A 347 -11.72 -11.91 -21.21
N ASP A 348 -12.51 -12.16 -22.27
CA ASP A 348 -12.03 -12.93 -23.43
C ASP A 348 -10.94 -12.15 -24.19
N GLN A 349 -11.13 -10.84 -24.39
CA GLN A 349 -10.14 -10.00 -25.02
C GLN A 349 -8.89 -9.83 -24.13
N LEU A 350 -9.04 -9.80 -22.81
CA LEU A 350 -7.92 -9.80 -21.87
C LEU A 350 -7.04 -11.05 -22.07
N ARG A 351 -7.66 -12.24 -22.18
CA ARG A 351 -6.92 -13.48 -22.47
C ARG A 351 -6.20 -13.43 -23.81
N GLU A 352 -6.81 -12.86 -24.86
CA GLU A 352 -6.13 -12.66 -26.13
C GLU A 352 -4.95 -11.69 -26.03
N ALA A 353 -5.06 -10.63 -25.20
CA ALA A 353 -3.95 -9.71 -24.95
C ALA A 353 -2.77 -10.44 -24.27
N PHE A 354 -3.03 -11.34 -23.31
CA PHE A 354 -1.99 -12.17 -22.70
C PHE A 354 -1.37 -13.15 -23.71
N ARG A 355 -2.14 -13.74 -24.60
CA ARG A 355 -1.61 -14.57 -25.69
C ARG A 355 -0.74 -13.74 -26.66
N ALA A 356 -1.13 -12.50 -26.96
CA ALA A 356 -0.33 -11.60 -27.79
C ALA A 356 0.98 -11.23 -27.08
N LEU A 357 0.95 -11.00 -25.78
CA LEU A 357 2.13 -10.76 -24.96
C LEU A 357 3.07 -11.98 -25.00
N ASP A 358 2.57 -13.16 -24.72
CA ASP A 358 3.36 -14.41 -24.69
C ASP A 358 4.02 -14.69 -26.06
N ARG A 359 3.27 -14.59 -27.17
CA ARG A 359 3.83 -14.75 -28.52
C ARG A 359 5.02 -13.81 -28.80
N ARG A 360 4.96 -12.57 -28.30
CA ARG A 360 6.02 -11.59 -28.51
C ARG A 360 7.21 -11.79 -27.57
N LEU A 361 6.97 -12.31 -26.37
CA LEU A 361 8.04 -12.69 -25.42
C LEU A 361 8.79 -13.94 -25.89
N ASN A 362 8.10 -14.85 -26.60
CA ASN A 362 8.65 -16.11 -27.12
C ASN A 362 8.50 -16.24 -28.65
N PRO A 363 9.28 -15.50 -29.47
CA PRO A 363 9.15 -15.57 -30.93
C PRO A 363 9.45 -16.94 -31.54
N SER A 364 10.13 -17.82 -30.79
CA SER A 364 10.51 -19.16 -31.27
C SER A 364 9.36 -20.15 -31.24
N ALA A 365 8.37 -19.96 -30.37
CA ALA A 365 7.20 -20.85 -30.27
C ALA A 365 6.27 -20.75 -31.51
N GLY A 366 6.26 -19.63 -32.23
CA GLY A 366 5.46 -19.41 -33.44
C GLY A 366 6.03 -20.01 -34.74
N ARG A 367 7.21 -20.65 -34.71
CA ARG A 367 7.84 -21.26 -35.89
C ARG A 367 7.70 -22.79 -35.98
N GLN A 368 6.94 -23.40 -35.08
CA GLN A 368 6.74 -24.87 -35.04
C GLN A 368 5.30 -25.31 -35.39
N LEU A 369 4.57 -24.51 -36.17
CA LEU A 369 3.28 -24.92 -36.76
C LEU A 369 3.33 -24.85 -38.28
#